data_af8dc0fe893179dee6528cb6712e3975
#
_entry.id   af8dc0fe893179dee6528cb6712e3975
#
_cell.length_a   1.000
_cell.length_b   1.000
_cell.length_c   1.000
_cell.angle_alpha   90.00
_cell.angle_beta   90.00
_cell.angle_gamma   90.00
#
_symmetry.space_group_name_H-M   'P 1'
#
loop_
_entity.id
_entity.type
_entity.pdbx_description
1 polymer ?
#
loop_
_entity_poly.entity_id
_entity_poly.type
_entity_poly.pdbx_seq_one_letter_code
_entity_poly.pdbx_strand_id
1 'polypeptide(L)'
;MNIGIDIDNTLTNTSIVSNALVREDKLYHGVLDYHDLSKEEAKEFLSKYLEQVVWDIDIKEDALEVLKYWKNKGYKLIFITARGVEETNNKSNIKSIYLTSLYFISKGITFDELVFFQENKGITCKKYNLDLFIDDKER
;
A
#
# COMPACT_ATOMS: atom_id res chain seq x y z
N MET A 1 -17.51 14.04 -4.96
CA MET A 1 -17.10 12.70 -5.42
C MET A 1 -16.24 12.04 -4.35
N ASN A 2 -16.47 10.78 -4.08
CA ASN A 2 -15.68 9.98 -3.15
C ASN A 2 -14.79 9.06 -3.98
N ILE A 3 -13.47 9.21 -3.84
CA ILE A 3 -12.49 8.46 -4.63
C ILE A 3 -11.71 7.53 -3.70
N GLY A 4 -11.78 6.24 -3.98
CA GLY A 4 -10.97 5.24 -3.32
C GLY A 4 -9.69 5.00 -4.10
N ILE A 5 -8.57 4.84 -3.41
CA ILE A 5 -7.26 4.67 -4.03
C ILE A 5 -6.51 3.57 -3.31
N ASP A 6 -6.05 2.57 -4.05
CA ASP A 6 -5.12 1.57 -3.56
C ASP A 6 -3.73 2.20 -3.37
N ILE A 7 -2.93 1.66 -2.48
CA ILE A 7 -1.61 2.21 -2.19
C ILE A 7 -0.53 1.50 -3.02
N ASP A 8 -0.29 0.23 -2.75
CA ASP A 8 0.84 -0.48 -3.35
C ASP A 8 0.68 -0.67 -4.84
N ASN A 9 1.66 -0.18 -5.61
CA ASN A 9 1.71 -0.23 -7.07
C ASN A 9 0.64 0.61 -7.79
N THR A 10 -0.25 1.27 -7.06
CA THR A 10 -1.18 2.27 -7.59
C THR A 10 -0.67 3.68 -7.32
N LEU A 11 -0.50 4.02 -6.04
CA LEU A 11 0.10 5.29 -5.62
C LEU A 11 1.63 5.23 -5.62
N THR A 12 2.18 4.10 -5.23
CA THR A 12 3.61 3.91 -4.97
C THR A 12 4.22 2.84 -5.88
N ASN A 13 5.55 2.86 -5.98
CA ASN A 13 6.34 1.87 -6.71
C ASN A 13 6.84 0.75 -5.77
N THR A 14 5.97 0.23 -4.93
CA THR A 14 6.32 -0.76 -3.90
C THR A 14 6.99 -2.01 -4.47
N SER A 15 6.49 -2.55 -5.58
CA SER A 15 7.05 -3.76 -6.18
C SER A 15 8.49 -3.61 -6.62
N ILE A 16 8.91 -2.42 -7.03
CA ILE A 16 10.31 -2.18 -7.43
C ILE A 16 11.23 -2.45 -6.24
N VAL A 17 10.88 -1.94 -5.08
CA VAL A 17 11.67 -2.11 -3.86
C VAL A 17 11.60 -3.54 -3.35
N SER A 18 10.40 -4.11 -3.22
CA SER A 18 10.24 -5.47 -2.70
C SER A 18 10.91 -6.50 -3.58
N ASN A 19 10.82 -6.39 -4.90
CA ASN A 19 11.45 -7.34 -5.81
C ASN A 19 12.99 -7.21 -5.79
N ALA A 20 13.52 -6.00 -5.66
CA ALA A 20 14.96 -5.80 -5.52
C ALA A 20 15.48 -6.48 -4.24
N LEU A 21 14.78 -6.33 -3.13
CA LEU A 21 15.15 -6.94 -1.85
C LEU A 21 15.09 -8.47 -1.91
N VAL A 22 14.07 -9.03 -2.54
CA VAL A 22 13.93 -10.48 -2.73
C VAL A 22 15.11 -11.04 -3.55
N ARG A 23 15.45 -10.37 -4.63
CA ARG A 23 16.52 -10.80 -5.52
C ARG A 23 17.90 -10.77 -4.84
N GLU A 24 18.12 -9.81 -3.98
CA GLU A 24 19.39 -9.64 -3.28
C GLU A 24 19.54 -10.54 -2.05
N ASP A 25 18.44 -10.99 -1.48
CA ASP A 25 18.48 -11.82 -0.27
C ASP A 25 18.73 -13.28 -0.63
N LYS A 26 19.85 -13.82 -0.15
CA LYS A 26 20.26 -15.20 -0.42
C LYS A 26 19.29 -16.25 0.11
N LEU A 27 18.48 -15.91 1.13
CA LEU A 27 17.46 -16.83 1.66
C LEU A 27 16.40 -17.16 0.62
N TYR A 28 16.16 -16.26 -0.33
CA TYR A 28 15.15 -16.42 -1.39
C TYR A 28 15.81 -16.68 -2.73
N HIS A 29 16.86 -17.49 -2.73
CA HIS A 29 17.65 -17.78 -3.92
C HIS A 29 16.80 -18.25 -5.10
N GLY A 30 16.96 -17.59 -6.25
CA GLY A 30 16.23 -17.92 -7.47
C GLY A 30 14.85 -17.28 -7.58
N VAL A 31 14.36 -16.61 -6.55
CA VAL A 31 13.09 -15.90 -6.58
C VAL A 31 13.34 -14.49 -7.12
N LEU A 32 12.58 -14.10 -8.14
CA LEU A 32 12.72 -12.79 -8.79
C LEU A 32 11.62 -11.81 -8.42
N ASP A 33 10.48 -12.31 -7.95
CA ASP A 33 9.31 -11.50 -7.65
C ASP A 33 8.77 -11.85 -6.26
N TYR A 34 8.47 -10.84 -5.45
CA TYR A 34 7.89 -11.00 -4.12
C TYR A 34 6.63 -11.89 -4.14
N HIS A 35 5.80 -11.77 -5.18
CA HIS A 35 4.56 -12.56 -5.28
C HIS A 35 4.79 -14.06 -5.51
N ASP A 36 6.01 -14.45 -5.84
CA ASP A 36 6.37 -15.87 -6.00
C ASP A 36 6.81 -16.51 -4.68
N LEU A 37 6.92 -15.74 -3.61
CA LEU A 37 7.19 -16.28 -2.29
C LEU A 37 5.98 -17.04 -1.75
N SER A 38 6.25 -18.12 -1.00
CA SER A 38 5.18 -18.77 -0.25
C SER A 38 4.60 -17.82 0.79
N LYS A 39 3.43 -18.15 1.32
CA LYS A 39 2.78 -17.33 2.36
C LYS A 39 3.70 -17.14 3.57
N GLU A 40 4.38 -18.21 3.99
CA GLU A 40 5.30 -18.16 5.14
C GLU A 40 6.53 -17.32 4.83
N GLU A 41 7.12 -17.51 3.65
CA GLU A 41 8.26 -16.72 3.20
C GLU A 41 7.90 -15.24 3.09
N ALA A 42 6.71 -14.93 2.59
CA ALA A 42 6.23 -13.56 2.48
C ALA A 42 6.12 -12.90 3.86
N LYS A 43 5.61 -13.61 4.87
CA LYS A 43 5.54 -13.10 6.23
C LYS A 43 6.93 -12.80 6.80
N GLU A 44 7.86 -13.75 6.64
CA GLU A 44 9.22 -13.60 7.10
C GLU A 44 9.90 -12.41 6.40
N PHE A 45 9.73 -12.31 5.09
CA PHE A 45 10.26 -11.21 4.29
C PHE A 45 9.73 -9.86 4.79
N LEU A 46 8.42 -9.73 4.98
CA LEU A 46 7.81 -8.49 5.44
C LEU A 46 8.25 -8.12 6.85
N SER A 47 8.43 -9.10 7.75
CA SER A 47 8.95 -8.82 9.08
C SER A 47 10.37 -8.28 9.03
N LYS A 48 11.19 -8.81 8.11
CA LYS A 48 12.59 -8.40 7.96
C LYS A 48 12.75 -7.04 7.29
N TYR A 49 11.93 -6.76 6.26
CA TYR A 49 12.09 -5.60 5.39
C TYR A 49 10.94 -4.59 5.48
N LEU A 50 10.14 -4.65 6.53
CA LEU A 50 8.95 -3.80 6.64
C LEU A 50 9.25 -2.32 6.45
N GLU A 51 10.30 -1.82 7.08
CA GLU A 51 10.65 -0.40 6.96
C GLU A 51 10.99 -0.01 5.52
N GLN A 52 11.75 -0.86 4.83
CA GLN A 52 12.13 -0.58 3.45
C GLN A 52 10.92 -0.60 2.52
N VAL A 53 10.04 -1.59 2.63
CA VAL A 53 8.90 -1.72 1.72
C VAL A 53 7.77 -0.72 2.00
N VAL A 54 7.75 -0.12 3.20
CA VAL A 54 6.76 0.91 3.55
C VAL A 54 7.32 2.31 3.40
N TRP A 55 8.60 2.51 3.69
CA TRP A 55 9.20 3.83 3.80
C TRP A 55 10.11 4.19 2.62
N ASP A 56 10.93 3.25 2.15
CA ASP A 56 11.92 3.50 1.10
C ASP A 56 11.34 3.30 -0.31
N ILE A 57 10.10 3.70 -0.50
CA ILE A 57 9.38 3.59 -1.76
C ILE A 57 9.05 4.97 -2.30
N ASP A 58 8.96 5.07 -3.64
CA ASP A 58 8.62 6.32 -4.29
C ASP A 58 7.14 6.39 -4.64
N ILE A 59 6.60 7.60 -4.60
CA ILE A 59 5.28 7.89 -5.15
C ILE A 59 5.43 7.99 -6.67
N LYS A 60 4.48 7.41 -7.39
CA LYS A 60 4.48 7.47 -8.86
C LYS A 60 4.46 8.92 -9.34
N GLU A 61 5.14 9.14 -10.47
CA GLU A 61 5.20 10.46 -11.10
C GLU A 61 3.79 11.04 -11.29
N ASP A 62 3.66 12.33 -11.04
CA ASP A 62 2.43 13.10 -11.16
C ASP A 62 1.30 12.72 -10.17
N ALA A 63 1.47 11.67 -9.36
CA ALA A 63 0.42 11.26 -8.42
C ALA A 63 0.09 12.36 -7.41
N LEU A 64 1.10 13.02 -6.85
CA LEU A 64 0.86 14.10 -5.88
C LEU A 64 0.08 15.26 -6.48
N GLU A 65 0.35 15.61 -7.73
CA GLU A 65 -0.37 16.69 -8.42
C GLU A 65 -1.84 16.32 -8.64
N VAL A 66 -2.10 15.07 -9.03
CA VAL A 66 -3.48 14.58 -9.21
C VAL A 66 -4.23 14.60 -7.88
N LEU A 67 -3.61 14.15 -6.80
CA LEU A 67 -4.24 14.16 -5.47
C LEU A 67 -4.57 15.58 -5.02
N LYS A 68 -3.66 16.52 -5.22
CA LYS A 68 -3.91 17.93 -4.89
C LYS A 68 -5.05 18.51 -5.73
N TYR A 69 -5.10 18.18 -7.01
CA TYR A 69 -6.16 18.61 -7.90
C TYR A 69 -7.52 18.12 -7.39
N TRP A 70 -7.62 16.84 -7.04
CA TRP A 70 -8.88 16.28 -6.52
C TRP A 70 -9.29 16.91 -5.19
N LYS A 71 -8.36 17.14 -4.29
CA LYS A 71 -8.65 17.83 -3.02
C LYS A 71 -9.15 19.24 -3.25
N ASN A 72 -8.56 19.97 -4.20
CA ASN A 72 -9.01 21.32 -4.55
C ASN A 72 -10.41 21.33 -5.16
N LYS A 73 -10.83 20.22 -5.79
CA LYS A 73 -12.20 20.05 -6.28
C LYS A 73 -13.20 19.71 -5.18
N GLY A 74 -12.75 19.52 -3.96
CA GLY A 74 -13.61 19.15 -2.84
C GLY A 74 -13.92 17.66 -2.77
N TYR A 75 -13.19 16.82 -3.51
CA TYR A 75 -13.39 15.37 -3.48
C TYR A 75 -12.83 14.78 -2.20
N LYS A 76 -13.48 13.71 -1.71
CA LYS A 76 -12.95 12.92 -0.59
C LYS A 76 -12.02 11.85 -1.12
N LEU A 77 -10.85 11.76 -0.52
CA LEU A 77 -9.83 10.78 -0.87
C LEU A 77 -9.76 9.72 0.22
N ILE A 78 -10.03 8.46 -0.15
CA ILE A 78 -10.08 7.34 0.77
C ILE A 78 -9.06 6.31 0.28
N PHE A 79 -7.96 6.16 1.02
CA PHE A 79 -6.93 5.18 0.68
C PHE A 79 -7.28 3.85 1.30
N ILE A 80 -7.28 2.80 0.49
CA ILE A 80 -7.70 1.45 0.89
C ILE A 80 -6.57 0.48 0.57
N THR A 81 -6.08 -0.21 1.59
CA THR A 81 -4.93 -1.09 1.44
C THR A 81 -5.16 -2.45 2.10
N ALA A 82 -4.55 -3.48 1.54
CA ALA A 82 -4.49 -4.80 2.15
C ALA A 82 -3.37 -4.91 3.19
N ARG A 83 -2.52 -3.89 3.35
CA ARG A 83 -1.43 -3.93 4.33
C ARG A 83 -1.92 -4.33 5.71
N GLY A 84 -1.16 -5.19 6.39
CA GLY A 84 -1.48 -5.64 7.73
C GLY A 84 -2.50 -6.76 7.79
N VAL A 85 -2.94 -7.32 6.67
CA VAL A 85 -3.95 -8.40 6.64
C VAL A 85 -3.46 -9.68 7.32
N GLU A 86 -2.17 -9.97 7.22
CA GLU A 86 -1.59 -11.15 7.86
C GLU A 86 -1.37 -10.88 9.34
N GLU A 87 -2.35 -11.17 10.11
CA GLU A 87 -2.61 -10.69 11.47
C GLU A 87 -2.00 -11.48 12.61
N THR A 88 -1.21 -12.48 12.32
CA THR A 88 -0.62 -13.33 13.36
C THR A 88 0.40 -12.61 14.23
N ASN A 89 0.89 -11.46 13.79
CA ASN A 89 1.81 -10.63 14.55
C ASN A 89 1.24 -9.21 14.69
N ASN A 90 0.59 -8.95 15.82
CA ASN A 90 -0.02 -7.65 16.10
C ASN A 90 0.99 -6.49 16.10
N LYS A 91 2.24 -6.75 16.50
CA LYS A 91 3.29 -5.71 16.48
C LYS A 91 3.60 -5.27 15.06
N SER A 92 3.71 -6.23 14.11
CA SER A 92 3.95 -5.92 12.71
C SER A 92 2.80 -5.14 12.11
N ASN A 93 1.56 -5.49 12.46
CA ASN A 93 0.38 -4.79 11.98
C ASN A 93 0.35 -3.34 12.47
N ILE A 94 0.58 -3.13 13.76
CA ILE A 94 0.63 -1.78 14.36
C ILE A 94 1.75 -0.97 13.71
N LYS A 95 2.92 -1.57 13.54
CA LYS A 95 4.07 -0.90 12.91
C LYS A 95 3.76 -0.51 11.46
N SER A 96 3.10 -1.38 10.71
CA SER A 96 2.71 -1.10 9.32
C SER A 96 1.76 0.10 9.23
N ILE A 97 0.75 0.16 10.11
CA ILE A 97 -0.18 1.29 10.18
C ILE A 97 0.57 2.58 10.50
N TYR A 98 1.42 2.54 11.51
CA TYR A 98 2.18 3.70 11.96
C TYR A 98 3.11 4.23 10.86
N LEU A 99 3.89 3.36 10.25
CA LEU A 99 4.84 3.74 9.20
C LEU A 99 4.11 4.27 7.96
N THR A 100 3.00 3.66 7.56
CA THR A 100 2.22 4.11 6.42
C THR A 100 1.64 5.51 6.68
N SER A 101 1.12 5.74 7.87
CA SER A 101 0.56 7.05 8.25
C SER A 101 1.64 8.13 8.26
N LEU A 102 2.82 7.84 8.82
CA LEU A 102 3.95 8.77 8.80
C LEU A 102 4.45 9.02 7.38
N TYR A 103 4.47 8.01 6.54
CA TYR A 103 4.86 8.14 5.14
C TYR A 103 3.95 9.15 4.42
N PHE A 104 2.63 9.02 4.59
CA PHE A 104 1.67 9.95 4.00
C PHE A 104 1.91 11.38 4.47
N ILE A 105 2.10 11.56 5.78
CA ILE A 105 2.38 12.88 6.36
C ILE A 105 3.68 13.44 5.79
N SER A 106 4.74 12.63 5.73
CA SER A 106 6.05 13.08 5.25
C SER A 106 6.04 13.51 3.78
N LYS A 107 5.17 12.89 2.97
CA LYS A 107 5.03 13.21 1.55
C LYS A 107 4.01 14.30 1.27
N GLY A 108 3.37 14.83 2.31
CA GLY A 108 2.37 15.89 2.15
C GLY A 108 1.07 15.41 1.52
N ILE A 109 0.74 14.13 1.65
CA ILE A 109 -0.51 13.58 1.12
C ILE A 109 -1.64 13.89 2.08
N THR A 110 -2.66 14.59 1.60
CA THR A 110 -3.88 14.85 2.37
C THR A 110 -4.93 13.78 2.03
N PHE A 111 -5.53 13.20 3.05
CA PHE A 111 -6.55 12.17 2.86
C PHE A 111 -7.68 12.35 3.88
N ASP A 112 -8.87 11.84 3.55
CA ASP A 112 -10.01 11.85 4.45
C ASP A 112 -10.07 10.58 5.29
N GLU A 113 -9.74 9.44 4.69
CA GLU A 113 -9.70 8.14 5.37
C GLU A 113 -8.52 7.32 4.88
N LEU A 114 -7.96 6.51 5.77
CA LEU A 114 -6.92 5.54 5.49
C LEU A 114 -7.36 4.19 6.08
N VAL A 115 -7.74 3.25 5.22
CA VAL A 115 -8.38 2.01 5.61
C VAL A 115 -7.45 0.84 5.38
N PHE A 116 -7.12 0.13 6.46
CA PHE A 116 -6.19 -1.00 6.44
C PHE A 116 -6.93 -2.34 6.44
N PHE A 117 -6.21 -3.42 6.18
CA PHE A 117 -6.67 -4.82 6.28
C PHE A 117 -7.79 -5.18 5.30
N GLN A 118 -7.85 -4.53 4.16
CA GLN A 118 -8.96 -4.71 3.23
C GLN A 118 -8.54 -5.61 2.05
N GLU A 119 -8.74 -6.92 2.18
CA GLU A 119 -8.56 -7.87 1.08
C GLU A 119 -9.69 -7.76 0.07
N ASN A 120 -10.93 -7.68 0.55
CA ASN A 120 -12.08 -7.50 -0.32
C ASN A 120 -12.46 -6.02 -0.40
N LYS A 121 -11.84 -5.34 -1.35
CA LYS A 121 -12.04 -3.90 -1.51
C LYS A 121 -13.42 -3.54 -2.06
N GLY A 122 -14.11 -4.49 -2.70
CA GLY A 122 -15.47 -4.28 -3.17
C GLY A 122 -16.44 -3.97 -2.05
N ILE A 123 -16.33 -4.67 -0.90
CA ILE A 123 -17.14 -4.40 0.28
C ILE A 123 -16.83 -3.00 0.82
N THR A 124 -15.57 -2.64 0.87
CA THR A 124 -15.13 -1.33 1.34
C THR A 124 -15.65 -0.21 0.43
N CYS A 125 -15.63 -0.42 -0.88
CA CYS A 125 -16.18 0.55 -1.84
C CYS A 125 -17.64 0.86 -1.56
N LYS A 126 -18.44 -0.15 -1.24
CA LYS A 126 -19.86 0.04 -0.89
C LYS A 126 -20.02 0.78 0.44
N LYS A 127 -19.22 0.41 1.44
CA LYS A 127 -19.27 1.03 2.77
C LYS A 127 -19.01 2.52 2.74
N TYR A 128 -18.07 2.96 1.92
CA TYR A 128 -17.68 4.38 1.81
C TYR A 128 -18.37 5.11 0.66
N ASN A 129 -19.30 4.47 -0.03
CA ASN A 129 -20.04 5.05 -1.16
C ASN A 129 -19.10 5.66 -2.22
N LEU A 130 -18.11 4.88 -2.63
CA LEU A 130 -17.13 5.36 -3.60
C LEU A 130 -17.74 5.55 -4.99
N ASP A 131 -17.45 6.68 -5.60
CA ASP A 131 -17.81 6.97 -6.98
C ASP A 131 -16.80 6.39 -7.96
N LEU A 132 -15.55 6.29 -7.53
CA LEU A 132 -14.44 5.78 -8.32
C LEU A 132 -13.47 5.04 -7.41
N PHE A 133 -12.92 3.93 -7.89
CA PHE A 133 -11.85 3.23 -7.19
C PHE A 133 -10.70 2.94 -8.14
N ILE A 134 -9.50 3.37 -7.77
CA ILE A 134 -8.29 3.22 -8.57
C ILE A 134 -7.41 2.12 -7.94
N ASP A 135 -7.15 1.07 -8.71
CA ASP A 135 -6.39 -0.10 -8.28
C ASP A 135 -5.48 -0.54 -9.43
N ASP A 136 -4.37 -1.18 -9.12
CA ASP A 136 -3.44 -1.73 -10.10
C ASP A 136 -3.85 -3.12 -10.60
N LYS A 137 -4.81 -3.76 -9.95
CA LYS A 137 -5.27 -5.10 -10.31
C LYS A 137 -6.43 -5.06 -11.30
N GLU A 138 -6.33 -5.89 -12.33
CA GLU A 138 -7.47 -6.13 -13.20
C GLU A 138 -8.52 -6.95 -12.46
N ARG A 139 -9.76 -6.61 -12.71
CA ARG A 139 -10.91 -7.29 -12.08
C ARG A 139 -11.98 -7.62 -13.09
#